data_2ccd79992d6e2691c1480057f4156e43
#
_entry.id   2ccd79992d6e2691c1480057f4156e43
#
_cell.length_a   1.000
_cell.length_b   1.000
_cell.length_c   1.000
_cell.angle_alpha   90.00
_cell.angle_beta   90.00
_cell.angle_gamma   90.00
#
_symmetry.space_group_name_H-M   'P 1'
#
loop_
_entity.id
_entity.type
_entity.pdbx_description
1 polymer ?
#
loop_
_entity_poly.entity_id
_entity_poly.type
_entity_poly.pdbx_seq_one_letter_code
_entity_poly.pdbx_strand_id
1 'polypeptide(L)'
;MTQAALGALALPHEVLGRHALNRALLARQMLLGRHDLPAEQAIERLVGMQAQAPLAPYVGLWTRLERFEPQELARLIETRGAVRIQLMRGTIHLVTAREAPAMRALLQPVLERLVRGGPYGRELRAIDVDQLLAAARVLLEERPTTRVELRGMLAERWPERDADSLSFAAILLLPVVRLRRAGSGAQAGRPAG
;
A
#
# COMPACT_ATOMS: atom_id res chain seq x y z
N MET A 1 10.79 56.36 -2.93
CA MET A 1 9.36 56.18 -2.97
C MET A 1 9.13 54.74 -3.41
N THR A 2 8.60 53.80 -2.80
CA THR A 2 7.98 53.57 -1.50
C THR A 2 8.05 52.03 -1.29
N GLN A 3 8.81 51.63 -0.32
CA GLN A 3 8.86 50.23 0.13
C GLN A 3 7.66 50.04 1.04
N ALA A 4 6.56 49.55 0.47
CA ALA A 4 5.31 49.34 1.20
C ALA A 4 4.93 47.87 1.23
N ALA A 5 5.11 47.30 2.42
CA ALA A 5 4.24 46.31 3.05
C ALA A 5 4.03 44.98 2.33
N LEU A 6 5.02 44.10 2.42
CA LEU A 6 4.75 42.69 2.64
C LEU A 6 4.46 42.51 4.15
N GLY A 7 3.23 42.78 4.54
CA GLY A 7 2.71 42.41 5.84
C GLY A 7 2.80 40.90 5.99
N ALA A 8 3.79 40.44 6.74
CA ALA A 8 3.85 39.07 7.20
C ALA A 8 2.53 38.80 7.94
N LEU A 9 1.66 38.00 7.35
CA LEU A 9 0.61 37.27 8.04
C LEU A 9 1.30 36.34 9.05
N ALA A 10 1.68 36.89 10.18
CA ALA A 10 2.06 36.13 11.34
C ALA A 10 0.78 35.40 11.79
N LEU A 11 0.60 34.19 11.29
CA LEU A 11 -0.38 33.27 11.86
C LEU A 11 0.03 33.10 13.33
N PRO A 12 -0.90 33.27 14.28
CA PRO A 12 -0.58 33.04 15.67
C PRO A 12 -0.05 31.61 15.80
N HIS A 13 1.20 31.48 16.21
CA HIS A 13 1.80 30.16 16.55
C HIS A 13 1.18 29.68 17.85
N GLU A 14 -0.09 29.27 17.77
CA GLU A 14 -0.74 28.60 18.88
C GLU A 14 -0.14 27.20 18.99
N VAL A 15 0.57 26.94 20.07
CA VAL A 15 1.10 25.61 20.37
C VAL A 15 -0.07 24.70 20.72
N LEU A 16 -0.38 23.78 19.82
CA LEU A 16 -1.46 22.82 20.01
C LEU A 16 -1.15 21.90 21.19
N GLY A 17 -2.04 21.88 22.18
CA GLY A 17 -1.96 20.95 23.31
C GLY A 17 -2.18 19.50 22.86
N ARG A 18 -1.77 18.54 23.69
CA ARG A 18 -1.86 17.10 23.40
C ARG A 18 -3.26 16.65 22.97
N HIS A 19 -4.30 17.17 23.62
CA HIS A 19 -5.69 16.86 23.25
C HIS A 19 -6.05 17.36 21.86
N ALA A 20 -5.65 18.58 21.51
CA ALA A 20 -5.90 19.15 20.17
C ALA A 20 -5.19 18.36 19.08
N LEU A 21 -3.92 18.00 19.30
CA LEU A 21 -3.14 17.13 18.40
C LEU A 21 -3.80 15.76 18.22
N ASN A 22 -4.23 15.14 19.30
CA ASN A 22 -4.88 13.83 19.28
C ASN A 22 -6.20 13.88 18.49
N ARG A 23 -7.04 14.89 18.75
CA ARG A 23 -8.28 15.09 18.01
C ARG A 23 -8.02 15.36 16.52
N ALA A 24 -6.99 16.14 16.18
CA ALA A 24 -6.61 16.38 14.79
C ALA A 24 -6.18 15.10 14.08
N LEU A 25 -5.42 14.22 14.75
CA LEU A 25 -5.05 12.90 14.21
C LEU A 25 -6.28 12.03 13.98
N LEU A 26 -7.18 11.94 14.96
CA LEU A 26 -8.41 11.15 14.83
C LEU A 26 -9.33 11.70 13.74
N ALA A 27 -9.43 13.04 13.60
CA ALA A 27 -10.19 13.69 12.54
C ALA A 27 -9.64 13.31 11.14
N ARG A 28 -8.31 13.41 10.95
CA ARG A 28 -7.65 13.02 9.69
C ARG A 28 -7.82 11.55 9.37
N GLN A 29 -7.88 10.70 10.39
CA GLN A 29 -8.11 9.28 10.26
C GLN A 29 -9.61 8.92 10.17
N MET A 30 -10.51 9.92 10.11
CA MET A 30 -11.96 9.72 10.06
C MET A 30 -12.49 8.87 11.24
N LEU A 31 -11.94 9.08 12.46
CA LEU A 31 -12.24 8.29 13.66
C LEU A 31 -12.98 9.07 14.74
N LEU A 32 -13.34 10.34 14.52
CA LEU A 32 -14.16 11.12 15.45
C LEU A 32 -15.66 10.83 15.34
N GLY A 33 -16.09 10.24 14.25
CA GLY A 33 -17.44 9.83 13.96
C GLY A 33 -17.46 8.97 12.72
N ARG A 34 -18.60 8.34 12.44
CA ARG A 34 -18.82 7.63 11.18
C ARG A 34 -19.29 8.61 10.10
N HIS A 35 -19.04 8.25 8.85
CA HIS A 35 -19.31 9.10 7.69
C HIS A 35 -20.20 8.35 6.70
N ASP A 36 -21.14 9.06 6.12
CA ASP A 36 -21.97 8.54 5.02
C ASP A 36 -21.26 8.77 3.68
N LEU A 37 -20.28 7.91 3.39
CA LEU A 37 -19.44 7.94 2.19
C LEU A 37 -19.29 6.53 1.63
N PRO A 38 -19.12 6.38 0.30
CA PRO A 38 -18.67 5.12 -0.31
C PRO A 38 -17.27 4.71 0.16
N ALA A 39 -17.02 3.41 0.21
CA ALA A 39 -15.71 2.86 0.62
C ALA A 39 -14.55 3.41 -0.23
N GLU A 40 -14.75 3.57 -1.55
CA GLU A 40 -13.75 4.14 -2.45
C GLU A 40 -13.31 5.54 -2.03
N GLN A 41 -14.26 6.43 -1.74
CA GLN A 41 -13.97 7.79 -1.30
C GLN A 41 -13.28 7.82 0.07
N ALA A 42 -13.65 6.91 0.98
CA ALA A 42 -12.98 6.79 2.27
C ALA A 42 -11.52 6.34 2.11
N ILE A 43 -11.24 5.37 1.22
CA ILE A 43 -9.87 4.92 0.90
C ILE A 43 -9.04 6.09 0.38
N GLU A 44 -9.56 6.89 -0.54
CA GLU A 44 -8.88 8.06 -1.10
C GLU A 44 -8.62 9.15 -0.04
N ARG A 45 -9.64 9.46 0.77
CA ARG A 45 -9.51 10.46 1.84
C ARG A 45 -8.47 10.07 2.89
N LEU A 46 -8.27 8.78 3.11
CA LEU A 46 -7.24 8.24 4.01
C LEU A 46 -5.85 8.13 3.34
N VAL A 47 -5.75 8.42 2.04
CA VAL A 47 -4.53 8.23 1.23
C VAL A 47 -4.08 6.75 1.28
N GLY A 48 -5.07 5.86 1.24
CA GLY A 48 -4.89 4.42 1.37
C GLY A 48 -4.93 3.90 2.81
N MET A 49 -5.08 2.60 2.94
CA MET A 49 -5.19 1.89 4.21
C MET A 49 -4.18 0.76 4.26
N GLN A 50 -3.47 0.60 5.39
CA GLN A 50 -2.59 -0.55 5.55
C GLN A 50 -3.39 -1.86 5.44
N ALA A 51 -2.94 -2.76 4.56
CA ALA A 51 -3.63 -4.00 4.19
C ALA A 51 -2.70 -5.22 4.30
N GLN A 52 -1.75 -5.20 5.24
CA GLN A 52 -0.86 -6.32 5.51
C GLN A 52 -1.67 -7.56 5.90
N ALA A 53 -2.59 -7.42 6.84
CA ALA A 53 -3.63 -8.41 7.11
C ALA A 53 -4.80 -8.18 6.14
N PRO A 54 -5.26 -9.21 5.40
CA PRO A 54 -6.29 -9.06 4.37
C PRO A 54 -7.63 -8.50 4.88
N LEU A 55 -7.97 -8.74 6.14
CA LEU A 55 -9.23 -8.27 6.75
C LEU A 55 -9.12 -6.89 7.40
N ALA A 56 -7.90 -6.36 7.61
CA ALA A 56 -7.72 -5.07 8.28
C ALA A 56 -8.48 -3.91 7.60
N PRO A 57 -8.49 -3.78 6.25
CA PRO A 57 -9.26 -2.72 5.59
C PRO A 57 -10.77 -2.83 5.80
N TYR A 58 -11.32 -4.03 5.89
CA TYR A 58 -12.76 -4.25 6.16
C TYR A 58 -13.16 -3.69 7.53
N VAL A 59 -12.40 -4.04 8.56
CA VAL A 59 -12.60 -3.50 9.91
C VAL A 59 -12.37 -1.98 9.92
N GLY A 60 -11.30 -1.54 9.23
CA GLY A 60 -10.99 -0.12 9.13
C GLY A 60 -12.08 0.71 8.47
N LEU A 61 -12.73 0.23 7.43
CA LEU A 61 -13.87 0.90 6.79
C LEU A 61 -15.12 0.83 7.65
N TRP A 62 -15.40 -0.33 8.24
CA TRP A 62 -16.55 -0.50 9.13
C TRP A 62 -16.52 0.47 10.32
N THR A 63 -15.34 0.75 10.88
CA THR A 63 -15.23 1.72 12.00
C THR A 63 -15.44 3.17 11.57
N ARG A 64 -15.38 3.48 10.28
CA ARG A 64 -15.39 4.85 9.72
C ARG A 64 -16.66 5.20 8.96
N LEU A 65 -17.34 4.19 8.44
CA LEU A 65 -18.51 4.40 7.57
C LEU A 65 -19.79 3.95 8.26
N GLU A 66 -20.86 4.69 8.04
CA GLU A 66 -22.18 4.41 8.66
C GLU A 66 -22.82 3.17 8.09
N ARG A 67 -22.79 3.00 6.77
CA ARG A 67 -23.50 1.97 6.02
C ARG A 67 -22.55 1.05 5.26
N PHE A 68 -21.35 0.83 5.79
CA PHE A 68 -20.38 -0.04 5.14
C PHE A 68 -20.81 -1.50 5.14
N GLU A 69 -20.84 -2.06 3.95
CA GLU A 69 -21.05 -3.49 3.72
C GLU A 69 -19.74 -4.15 3.21
N PRO A 70 -19.31 -5.29 3.77
CA PRO A 70 -18.09 -5.97 3.31
C PRO A 70 -18.09 -6.30 1.82
N GLN A 71 -19.26 -6.52 1.22
CA GLN A 71 -19.43 -6.79 -0.20
C GLN A 71 -19.05 -5.61 -1.07
N GLU A 72 -19.16 -4.38 -0.57
CA GLU A 72 -18.75 -3.16 -1.28
C GLU A 72 -17.23 -3.19 -1.53
N LEU A 73 -16.42 -3.44 -0.48
CA LEU A 73 -14.98 -3.56 -0.64
C LEU A 73 -14.59 -4.79 -1.45
N ALA A 74 -15.30 -5.91 -1.27
CA ALA A 74 -15.04 -7.12 -2.04
C ALA A 74 -15.20 -6.85 -3.55
N ARG A 75 -16.28 -6.18 -3.95
CA ARG A 75 -16.52 -5.77 -5.36
C ARG A 75 -15.43 -4.83 -5.86
N LEU A 76 -15.04 -3.80 -5.10
CA LEU A 76 -13.95 -2.89 -5.49
C LEU A 76 -12.64 -3.65 -5.78
N ILE A 77 -12.31 -4.66 -4.97
CA ILE A 77 -11.12 -5.49 -5.20
C ILE A 77 -11.30 -6.41 -6.41
N GLU A 78 -12.46 -7.03 -6.59
CA GLU A 78 -12.78 -7.94 -7.69
C GLU A 78 -12.79 -7.22 -9.05
N THR A 79 -13.39 -6.04 -9.10
CA THR A 79 -13.44 -5.20 -10.31
C THR A 79 -12.15 -4.41 -10.54
N ARG A 80 -11.16 -4.56 -9.65
CA ARG A 80 -9.91 -3.79 -9.66
C ARG A 80 -10.10 -2.28 -9.50
N GLY A 81 -11.21 -1.82 -8.92
CA GLY A 81 -11.39 -0.44 -8.50
C GLY A 81 -10.50 -0.08 -7.31
N ALA A 82 -10.18 -1.06 -6.46
CA ALA A 82 -9.16 -0.94 -5.42
C ALA A 82 -8.13 -2.07 -5.52
N VAL A 83 -6.87 -1.75 -5.25
CA VAL A 83 -5.74 -2.68 -5.37
C VAL A 83 -4.89 -2.69 -4.10
N ARG A 84 -4.24 -3.83 -3.84
CA ARG A 84 -3.27 -3.99 -2.76
C ARG A 84 -1.86 -3.95 -3.33
N ILE A 85 -1.09 -2.95 -2.95
CA ILE A 85 0.26 -2.69 -3.49
C ILE A 85 1.21 -2.27 -2.37
N GLN A 86 2.51 -2.52 -2.53
CA GLN A 86 3.53 -1.99 -1.62
C GLN A 86 3.70 -0.49 -1.80
N LEU A 87 3.55 0.25 -0.70
CA LEU A 87 3.68 1.71 -0.64
C LEU A 87 4.49 2.13 0.60
N MET A 88 3.89 2.93 1.48
CA MET A 88 4.58 3.51 2.63
C MET A 88 5.32 2.45 3.46
N ARG A 89 6.59 2.72 3.79
CA ARG A 89 7.48 1.83 4.56
C ARG A 89 7.65 0.41 3.99
N GLY A 90 7.35 0.20 2.69
CA GLY A 90 7.40 -1.12 2.05
C GLY A 90 6.31 -2.09 2.51
N THR A 91 5.28 -1.61 3.22
CA THR A 91 4.13 -2.43 3.63
C THR A 91 3.02 -2.39 2.59
N ILE A 92 2.14 -3.39 2.63
CA ILE A 92 1.02 -3.50 1.70
C ILE A 92 -0.07 -2.52 2.12
N HIS A 93 -0.53 -1.71 1.17
CA HIS A 93 -1.65 -0.79 1.32
C HIS A 93 -2.75 -1.12 0.32
N LEU A 94 -3.98 -0.91 0.72
CA LEU A 94 -5.16 -0.85 -0.12
C LEU A 94 -5.32 0.61 -0.56
N VAL A 95 -5.36 0.82 -1.85
CA VAL A 95 -5.56 2.14 -2.49
C VAL A 95 -6.51 1.98 -3.68
N THR A 96 -7.10 3.05 -4.17
CA THR A 96 -7.86 2.98 -5.42
C THR A 96 -6.92 2.74 -6.60
N ALA A 97 -7.40 2.03 -7.61
CA ALA A 97 -6.61 1.80 -8.83
C ALA A 97 -6.27 3.12 -9.53
N ARG A 98 -7.11 4.14 -9.37
CA ARG A 98 -6.91 5.49 -9.91
C ARG A 98 -5.68 6.16 -9.30
N GLU A 99 -5.47 6.04 -8.00
CA GLU A 99 -4.35 6.69 -7.30
C GLU A 99 -3.06 5.85 -7.26
N ALA A 100 -3.19 4.53 -7.39
CA ALA A 100 -2.06 3.59 -7.26
C ALA A 100 -0.83 3.97 -8.11
N PRO A 101 -0.95 4.32 -9.41
CA PRO A 101 0.22 4.67 -10.22
C PRO A 101 0.97 5.91 -9.72
N ALA A 102 0.24 6.98 -9.39
CA ALA A 102 0.83 8.22 -8.90
C ALA A 102 1.51 8.02 -7.54
N MET A 103 0.83 7.34 -6.61
CA MET A 103 1.40 7.02 -5.29
C MET A 103 2.64 6.12 -5.42
N ARG A 104 2.60 5.15 -6.32
CA ARG A 104 3.73 4.26 -6.56
C ARG A 104 4.93 5.02 -7.11
N ALA A 105 4.74 5.89 -8.10
CA ALA A 105 5.79 6.72 -8.67
C ALA A 105 6.43 7.64 -7.61
N LEU A 106 5.60 8.30 -6.80
CA LEU A 106 6.06 9.17 -5.71
C LEU A 106 6.91 8.43 -4.67
N LEU A 107 6.54 7.19 -4.35
CA LEU A 107 7.20 6.40 -3.31
C LEU A 107 8.34 5.52 -3.83
N GLN A 108 8.54 5.42 -5.15
CA GLN A 108 9.59 4.60 -5.75
C GLN A 108 10.98 4.89 -5.17
N PRO A 109 11.46 6.16 -5.05
CA PRO A 109 12.78 6.44 -4.49
C PRO A 109 12.93 6.00 -3.03
N VAL A 110 11.83 6.05 -2.25
CA VAL A 110 11.81 5.60 -0.86
C VAL A 110 11.94 4.08 -0.78
N LEU A 111 11.22 3.35 -1.64
CA LEU A 111 11.28 1.89 -1.71
C LEU A 111 12.66 1.40 -2.17
N GLU A 112 13.26 2.06 -3.16
CA GLU A 112 14.64 1.77 -3.59
C GLU A 112 15.64 1.95 -2.46
N ARG A 113 15.54 3.05 -1.70
CA ARG A 113 16.39 3.29 -0.54
C ARG A 113 16.21 2.25 0.54
N LEU A 114 14.95 1.86 0.80
CA LEU A 114 14.61 0.82 1.78
C LEU A 114 15.26 -0.52 1.40
N VAL A 115 15.17 -0.92 0.14
CA VAL A 115 15.74 -2.19 -0.34
C VAL A 115 17.25 -2.14 -0.27
N ARG A 116 17.89 -1.07 -0.77
CA ARG A 116 19.36 -0.94 -0.79
C ARG A 116 19.97 -0.84 0.62
N GLY A 117 19.30 -0.15 1.53
CA GLY A 117 19.76 0.04 2.91
C GLY A 117 19.36 -1.07 3.87
N GLY A 118 18.46 -1.97 3.46
CA GLY A 118 17.95 -3.07 4.26
C GLY A 118 18.82 -4.35 4.19
N PRO A 119 18.37 -5.44 4.82
CA PRO A 119 19.08 -6.72 4.85
C PRO A 119 19.30 -7.31 3.45
N TYR A 120 18.43 -6.99 2.50
CA TYR A 120 18.49 -7.46 1.11
C TYR A 120 19.53 -6.72 0.25
N GLY A 121 20.02 -5.56 0.69
CA GLY A 121 20.93 -4.70 -0.08
C GLY A 121 22.29 -5.34 -0.37
N ARG A 122 22.71 -6.34 0.42
CA ARG A 122 23.93 -7.09 0.16
C ARG A 122 23.83 -7.86 -1.16
N GLU A 123 22.76 -8.61 -1.34
CA GLU A 123 22.53 -9.41 -2.55
C GLU A 123 22.40 -8.52 -3.79
N LEU A 124 21.71 -7.39 -3.66
CA LEU A 124 21.54 -6.45 -4.77
C LEU A 124 22.83 -5.77 -5.23
N ARG A 125 23.80 -5.59 -4.34
CA ARG A 125 25.12 -5.05 -4.74
C ARG A 125 25.95 -6.03 -5.57
N ALA A 126 25.61 -7.30 -5.52
CA ALA A 126 26.36 -8.38 -6.16
C ALA A 126 25.75 -8.85 -7.49
N ILE A 127 24.66 -8.20 -7.93
CA ILE A 127 23.97 -8.52 -9.19
C ILE A 127 23.59 -7.23 -9.94
N ASP A 128 23.32 -7.39 -11.22
CA ASP A 128 22.67 -6.37 -12.02
C ASP A 128 21.17 -6.32 -11.67
N VAL A 129 20.76 -5.24 -11.00
CA VAL A 129 19.38 -5.03 -10.53
C VAL A 129 18.42 -4.91 -11.72
N ASP A 130 18.84 -4.29 -12.81
CA ASP A 130 17.98 -4.12 -14.00
C ASP A 130 17.70 -5.47 -14.65
N GLN A 131 18.68 -6.36 -14.70
CA GLN A 131 18.48 -7.75 -15.15
C GLN A 131 17.54 -8.53 -14.23
N LEU A 132 17.65 -8.36 -12.90
CA LEU A 132 16.73 -8.97 -11.94
C LEU A 132 15.29 -8.49 -12.20
N LEU A 133 15.10 -7.17 -12.32
CA LEU A 133 13.78 -6.58 -12.52
C LEU A 133 13.18 -6.97 -13.88
N ALA A 134 14.00 -7.03 -14.94
CA ALA A 134 13.56 -7.48 -16.25
C ALA A 134 13.10 -8.95 -16.20
N ALA A 135 13.88 -9.84 -15.61
CA ALA A 135 13.52 -11.24 -15.46
C ALA A 135 12.24 -11.44 -14.63
N ALA A 136 12.16 -10.78 -13.48
CA ALA A 136 10.97 -10.86 -12.63
C ALA A 136 9.72 -10.30 -13.32
N ARG A 137 9.86 -9.24 -14.12
CA ARG A 137 8.75 -8.63 -14.89
C ARG A 137 8.18 -9.63 -15.90
N VAL A 138 9.01 -10.26 -16.71
CA VAL A 138 8.57 -11.27 -17.69
C VAL A 138 7.74 -12.35 -17.00
N LEU A 139 8.24 -12.89 -15.88
CA LEU A 139 7.55 -13.95 -15.14
C LEU A 139 6.19 -13.51 -14.56
N LEU A 140 6.10 -12.25 -14.11
CA LEU A 140 4.89 -11.70 -13.49
C LEU A 140 3.86 -11.23 -14.52
N GLU A 141 4.28 -10.90 -15.75
CA GLU A 141 3.40 -10.52 -16.87
C GLU A 141 2.77 -11.75 -17.53
N GLU A 142 3.47 -12.89 -17.57
CA GLU A 142 2.94 -14.13 -18.16
C GLU A 142 1.71 -14.65 -17.39
N ARG A 143 1.75 -14.64 -16.06
CA ARG A 143 0.65 -15.12 -15.21
C ARG A 143 0.75 -14.61 -13.77
N PRO A 144 -0.38 -14.62 -13.04
CA PRO A 144 -0.34 -14.41 -11.59
C PRO A 144 0.59 -15.43 -10.91
N THR A 145 1.61 -14.91 -10.23
CA THR A 145 2.69 -15.72 -9.66
C THR A 145 2.78 -15.48 -8.15
N THR A 146 2.91 -16.54 -7.38
CA THR A 146 3.15 -16.44 -5.94
C THR A 146 4.60 -16.07 -5.66
N ARG A 147 4.86 -15.50 -4.46
CA ARG A 147 6.25 -15.23 -4.05
C ARG A 147 7.11 -16.50 -4.02
N VAL A 148 6.53 -17.64 -3.67
CA VAL A 148 7.25 -18.93 -3.62
C VAL A 148 7.67 -19.36 -5.02
N GLU A 149 6.78 -19.27 -6.01
CA GLU A 149 7.10 -19.55 -7.41
C GLU A 149 8.16 -18.58 -7.94
N LEU A 150 7.97 -17.25 -7.73
CA LEU A 150 8.96 -16.26 -8.15
C LEU A 150 10.34 -16.54 -7.55
N ARG A 151 10.41 -16.89 -6.27
CA ARG A 151 11.65 -17.29 -5.61
C ARG A 151 12.28 -18.50 -6.28
N GLY A 152 11.51 -19.55 -6.58
CA GLY A 152 12.00 -20.74 -7.27
C GLY A 152 12.63 -20.40 -8.63
N MET A 153 11.93 -19.63 -9.43
CA MET A 153 12.39 -19.22 -10.77
C MET A 153 13.65 -18.33 -10.70
N LEU A 154 13.74 -17.45 -9.70
CA LEU A 154 14.95 -16.64 -9.49
C LEU A 154 16.12 -17.47 -8.96
N ALA A 155 15.88 -18.53 -8.15
CA ALA A 155 16.91 -19.46 -7.70
C ALA A 155 17.56 -20.25 -8.87
N GLU A 156 16.78 -20.65 -9.86
CA GLU A 156 17.29 -21.31 -11.06
C GLU A 156 18.21 -20.38 -11.88
N ARG A 157 17.88 -19.10 -11.93
CA ARG A 157 18.66 -18.11 -12.71
C ARG A 157 19.90 -17.59 -11.97
N TRP A 158 19.84 -17.51 -10.64
CA TRP A 158 20.93 -17.05 -9.76
C TRP A 158 21.17 -18.05 -8.62
N PRO A 159 21.67 -19.26 -8.91
CA PRO A 159 21.79 -20.33 -7.91
C PRO A 159 22.74 -20.00 -6.76
N GLU A 160 23.72 -19.12 -7.00
CA GLU A 160 24.72 -18.69 -6.00
C GLU A 160 24.21 -17.53 -5.11
N ARG A 161 22.92 -17.14 -5.25
CA ARG A 161 22.35 -15.99 -4.56
C ARG A 161 21.18 -16.38 -3.66
N ASP A 162 20.93 -15.56 -2.64
CA ASP A 162 19.74 -15.72 -1.81
C ASP A 162 18.47 -15.32 -2.59
N ALA A 163 17.81 -16.30 -3.17
CA ALA A 163 16.60 -16.10 -3.96
C ALA A 163 15.43 -15.50 -3.15
N ASP A 164 15.43 -15.64 -1.82
CA ASP A 164 14.42 -15.02 -0.96
C ASP A 164 14.58 -13.50 -0.95
N SER A 165 15.82 -13.02 -0.80
CA SER A 165 16.18 -11.60 -0.92
C SER A 165 15.89 -11.05 -2.31
N LEU A 166 16.23 -11.79 -3.38
CA LEU A 166 15.97 -11.37 -4.75
C LEU A 166 14.47 -11.23 -5.03
N SER A 167 13.67 -12.22 -4.62
CA SER A 167 12.22 -12.19 -4.81
C SER A 167 11.55 -11.05 -4.04
N PHE A 168 12.02 -10.77 -2.83
CA PHE A 168 11.53 -9.65 -2.02
C PHE A 168 11.89 -8.30 -2.65
N ALA A 169 13.13 -8.15 -3.10
CA ALA A 169 13.58 -6.94 -3.78
C ALA A 169 12.78 -6.68 -5.08
N ALA A 170 12.59 -7.70 -5.90
CA ALA A 170 11.81 -7.61 -7.13
C ALA A 170 10.38 -7.15 -6.85
N ILE A 171 9.70 -7.73 -5.84
CA ILE A 171 8.34 -7.35 -5.44
C ILE A 171 8.27 -5.90 -4.91
N LEU A 172 9.29 -5.43 -4.19
CA LEU A 172 9.33 -4.05 -3.70
C LEU A 172 9.64 -3.04 -4.79
N LEU A 173 10.49 -3.40 -5.75
CA LEU A 173 10.95 -2.48 -6.79
C LEU A 173 10.02 -2.43 -8.00
N LEU A 174 9.32 -3.52 -8.32
CA LEU A 174 8.33 -3.54 -9.39
C LEU A 174 6.96 -3.04 -8.90
N PRO A 175 6.19 -2.34 -9.76
CA PRO A 175 4.85 -1.85 -9.43
C PRO A 175 3.79 -2.98 -9.51
N VAL A 176 3.98 -4.04 -8.71
CA VAL A 176 3.10 -5.20 -8.72
C VAL A 176 1.94 -5.06 -7.76
N VAL A 177 0.76 -5.51 -8.17
CA VAL A 177 -0.45 -5.58 -7.34
C VAL A 177 -0.64 -7.00 -6.81
N ARG A 178 -1.19 -7.11 -5.59
CA ARG A 178 -1.55 -8.39 -5.00
C ARG A 178 -2.97 -8.78 -5.37
N LEU A 179 -3.11 -9.90 -6.04
CA LEU A 179 -4.42 -10.48 -6.36
C LEU A 179 -4.94 -11.30 -5.18
N ARG A 180 -6.28 -11.41 -5.06
CA ARG A 180 -6.89 -12.42 -4.18
C ARG A 180 -6.63 -13.81 -4.75
N ARG A 181 -6.33 -14.77 -3.88
CA ARG A 181 -6.38 -16.19 -4.27
C ARG A 181 -7.82 -16.54 -4.65
N ALA A 182 -8.01 -17.11 -5.83
CA ALA A 182 -9.27 -17.76 -6.16
C ALA A 182 -9.52 -18.85 -5.09
N GLY A 183 -10.65 -18.77 -4.38
CA GLY A 183 -11.02 -19.73 -3.32
C GLY A 183 -10.82 -19.26 -1.88
N SER A 184 -10.23 -18.09 -1.60
CA SER A 184 -10.24 -17.49 -0.26
C SER A 184 -11.49 -16.63 -0.01
N GLY A 185 -12.67 -17.12 -0.46
CA GLY A 185 -13.93 -16.54 -0.07
C GLY A 185 -14.08 -16.68 1.44
N ALA A 186 -14.32 -15.59 2.15
CA ALA A 186 -14.81 -15.64 3.51
C ALA A 186 -16.11 -16.47 3.48
N GLN A 187 -16.05 -17.70 3.99
CA GLN A 187 -17.27 -18.35 4.45
C GLN A 187 -17.77 -17.49 5.62
N ALA A 188 -18.67 -16.57 5.30
CA ALA A 188 -19.53 -15.99 6.32
C ALA A 188 -20.26 -17.16 6.95
N GLY A 189 -19.93 -17.46 8.22
CA GLY A 189 -20.59 -18.51 8.97
C GLY A 189 -22.09 -18.27 8.93
N ARG A 190 -22.85 -19.22 8.38
CA ARG A 190 -24.30 -19.29 8.57
C ARG A 190 -24.51 -19.43 10.08
N PRO A 191 -25.36 -18.62 10.71
CA PRO A 191 -25.78 -18.93 12.06
C PRO A 191 -26.50 -20.29 12.00
N ALA A 192 -26.08 -21.22 12.86
CA ALA A 192 -26.83 -22.44 13.11
C ALA A 192 -28.18 -22.03 13.68
N GLY A 193 -29.26 -22.50 13.01
CA GLY A 193 -30.62 -22.37 13.48
C GLY A 193 -30.92 -23.26 14.70
#